data_78c4c1490f5e8aeb7a65926de8097340
#
_entry.id   78c4c1490f5e8aeb7a65926de8097340
#
_cell.length_a   1.000
_cell.length_b   1.000
_cell.length_c   1.000
_cell.angle_alpha   90.00
_cell.angle_beta   90.00
_cell.angle_gamma   90.00
#
_symmetry.space_group_name_H-M   'P 1'
#
loop_
_entity.id
_entity.type
_entity.pdbx_description
1 polymer ?
#
loop_
_entity_poly.entity_id
_entity_poly.type
_entity_poly.pdbx_seq_one_letter_code
_entity_poly.pdbx_strand_id
1 'polypeptide(L)'
;KVKILGEYLSSYNHADTQEEWFNKIREIATNLGYAAKPKDYKKNPDDYKGHVGHVSTVIRLALVGRAQSPDVWAIQQIMGEDMVKARINRMIEEEK
;
A
#
# COMPACT_ATOMS: atom_id res chain seq x y z
N LYS A 1 -6.33 -6.12 -5.44
CA LYS A 1 -4.86 -6.19 -5.19
C LYS A 1 -4.06 -5.58 -6.34
N VAL A 2 -4.35 -5.97 -7.58
CA VAL A 2 -3.60 -5.46 -8.75
C VAL A 2 -3.72 -3.95 -8.88
N LYS A 3 -4.93 -3.41 -8.68
CA LYS A 3 -5.15 -1.96 -8.75
C LYS A 3 -4.37 -1.21 -7.66
N ILE A 4 -4.37 -1.73 -6.45
CA ILE A 4 -3.63 -1.15 -5.33
C ILE A 4 -2.14 -1.12 -5.65
N LEU A 5 -1.60 -2.24 -6.10
CA LEU A 5 -0.18 -2.37 -6.41
C LEU A 5 0.22 -1.51 -7.61
N GLY A 6 -0.64 -1.43 -8.62
CA GLY A 6 -0.40 -0.59 -9.80
C GLY A 6 -0.35 0.89 -9.46
N GLU A 7 -1.30 1.35 -8.65
CA GLU A 7 -1.32 2.75 -8.19
C GLU A 7 -0.10 3.05 -7.33
N TYR A 8 0.27 2.13 -6.45
CA TYR A 8 1.44 2.29 -5.60
C TYR A 8 2.72 2.40 -6.44
N LEU A 9 2.87 1.51 -7.41
CA LEU A 9 4.05 1.48 -8.28
C LEU A 9 4.16 2.77 -9.10
N SER A 10 3.04 3.24 -9.66
CA SER A 10 2.99 4.47 -10.47
C SER A 10 3.35 5.71 -9.70
N SER A 11 3.01 5.74 -8.41
CA SER A 11 3.24 6.90 -7.56
C SER A 11 4.46 6.74 -6.65
N TYR A 12 5.15 5.61 -6.72
CA TYR A 12 6.27 5.33 -5.82
C TYR A 12 7.41 6.34 -5.98
N ASN A 13 7.87 6.86 -4.86
CA ASN A 13 9.03 7.74 -4.80
C ASN A 13 9.89 7.32 -3.61
N HIS A 14 11.06 6.76 -3.90
CA HIS A 14 11.95 6.25 -2.86
C HIS A 14 12.45 7.35 -1.91
N ALA A 15 12.45 8.59 -2.36
CA ALA A 15 12.86 9.73 -1.56
C ALA A 15 11.79 10.27 -0.61
N ASP A 16 10.57 9.72 -0.64
CA ASP A 16 9.51 10.13 0.27
C ASP A 16 9.91 9.93 1.72
N THR A 17 9.53 10.90 2.58
CA THR A 17 9.61 10.72 4.02
C THR A 17 8.52 9.74 4.46
N GLN A 18 8.60 9.26 5.71
CA GLN A 18 7.58 8.38 6.25
C GLN A 18 6.19 9.01 6.19
N GLU A 19 6.10 10.31 6.51
CA GLU A 19 4.85 11.05 6.46
C GLU A 19 4.30 11.15 5.04
N GLU A 20 5.14 11.50 4.07
CA GLU A 20 4.76 11.58 2.66
C GLU A 20 4.31 10.22 2.14
N TRP A 21 5.01 9.17 2.52
CA TRP A 21 4.64 7.80 2.15
C TRP A 21 3.25 7.45 2.67
N PHE A 22 2.99 7.76 3.94
CA PHE A 22 1.71 7.47 4.57
C PHE A 22 0.56 8.22 3.91
N ASN A 23 0.78 9.49 3.57
CA ASN A 23 -0.22 10.31 2.88
C ASN A 23 -0.52 9.73 1.49
N LYS A 24 0.49 9.24 0.80
CA LYS A 24 0.34 8.58 -0.49
C LYS A 24 -0.53 7.33 -0.38
N ILE A 25 -0.33 6.53 0.66
CA ILE A 25 -1.16 5.34 0.91
C ILE A 25 -2.62 5.73 1.13
N ARG A 26 -2.87 6.80 1.86
CA ARG A 26 -4.23 7.32 2.07
C ARG A 26 -4.87 7.78 0.77
N GLU A 27 -4.13 8.44 -0.09
CA GLU A 27 -4.64 8.86 -1.40
C GLU A 27 -5.01 7.67 -2.27
N ILE A 28 -4.18 6.65 -2.30
CA ILE A 28 -4.46 5.42 -3.04
C ILE A 28 -5.74 4.79 -2.50
N ALA A 29 -5.87 4.69 -1.19
CA ALA A 29 -7.06 4.14 -0.54
C ALA A 29 -8.32 4.90 -0.98
N THR A 30 -8.28 6.22 -0.87
CA THR A 30 -9.42 7.07 -1.25
C THR A 30 -9.79 6.90 -2.71
N ASN A 31 -8.81 6.91 -3.60
CA ASN A 31 -9.03 6.80 -5.04
C ASN A 31 -9.67 5.46 -5.45
N LEU A 32 -9.42 4.41 -4.68
CA LEU A 32 -9.92 3.07 -4.99
C LEU A 32 -11.17 2.68 -4.18
N GLY A 33 -11.73 3.62 -3.42
CA GLY A 33 -12.96 3.37 -2.66
C GLY A 33 -12.76 2.81 -1.26
N TYR A 34 -11.57 2.96 -0.70
CA TYR A 34 -11.28 2.59 0.68
C TYR A 34 -11.33 3.82 1.58
N ALA A 35 -11.65 3.63 2.84
CA ALA A 35 -11.63 4.73 3.80
C ALA A 35 -10.18 5.11 4.13
N ALA A 36 -9.87 6.40 4.10
CA ALA A 36 -8.54 6.90 4.45
C ALA A 36 -8.23 6.71 5.94
N LYS A 37 -9.27 6.57 6.76
CA LYS A 37 -9.13 6.35 8.20
C LYS A 37 -9.98 5.15 8.63
N PRO A 38 -9.44 4.23 9.45
CA PRO A 38 -10.23 3.10 9.95
C PRO A 38 -11.50 3.51 10.68
N LYS A 39 -11.47 4.67 11.34
CA LYS A 39 -12.62 5.23 12.05
C LYS A 39 -13.80 5.48 11.12
N ASP A 40 -13.54 6.02 9.93
CA ASP A 40 -14.58 6.30 8.94
C ASP A 40 -15.20 5.01 8.44
N TYR A 41 -14.40 3.98 8.26
CA TYR A 41 -14.89 2.67 7.85
C TYR A 41 -15.79 2.05 8.90
N LYS A 42 -15.44 2.18 10.18
CA LYS A 42 -16.27 1.67 11.27
C LYS A 42 -17.63 2.35 11.33
N LYS A 43 -17.68 3.63 11.02
CA LYS A 43 -18.92 4.42 11.02
C LYS A 43 -19.84 4.04 9.86
N ASN A 44 -19.27 3.86 8.67
CA ASN A 44 -20.02 3.63 7.44
C ASN A 44 -19.40 2.50 6.62
N PRO A 45 -19.42 1.26 7.14
CA PRO A 45 -18.75 0.15 6.47
C PRO A 45 -19.29 -0.15 5.06
N ASP A 46 -20.54 0.18 4.80
CA ASP A 46 -21.18 -0.07 3.50
C ASP A 46 -20.72 0.92 2.43
N ASP A 47 -20.18 2.08 2.83
CA ASP A 47 -19.75 3.11 1.91
C ASP A 47 -18.37 2.87 1.35
N TYR A 48 -17.60 1.92 1.93
CA TYR A 48 -16.21 1.68 1.58
C TYR A 48 -15.95 0.20 1.35
N LYS A 49 -14.96 -0.09 0.50
CA LYS A 49 -14.48 -1.47 0.28
C LYS A 49 -13.67 -2.01 1.46
N GLY A 50 -13.16 -1.11 2.29
CA GLY A 50 -12.32 -1.41 3.43
C GLY A 50 -11.70 -0.11 3.90
N HIS A 51 -10.52 -0.17 4.49
CA HIS A 51 -9.83 1.04 4.96
C HIS A 51 -8.34 0.99 4.58
N VAL A 52 -7.61 2.06 4.91
CA VAL A 52 -6.20 2.22 4.57
C VAL A 52 -5.34 1.04 5.04
N GLY A 53 -5.72 0.40 6.14
CA GLY A 53 -5.01 -0.79 6.63
C GLY A 53 -5.01 -1.95 5.64
N HIS A 54 -6.10 -2.11 4.88
CA HIS A 54 -6.18 -3.15 3.85
C HIS A 54 -5.20 -2.85 2.71
N VAL A 55 -5.11 -1.59 2.29
CA VAL A 55 -4.17 -1.16 1.25
C VAL A 55 -2.73 -1.41 1.71
N SER A 56 -2.42 -1.00 2.92
CA SER A 56 -1.10 -1.19 3.52
C SER A 56 -0.73 -2.67 3.62
N THR A 57 -1.70 -3.52 3.98
CA THR A 57 -1.49 -4.97 4.07
C THR A 57 -1.14 -5.59 2.72
N VAL A 58 -1.82 -5.17 1.65
CA VAL A 58 -1.52 -5.66 0.30
C VAL A 58 -0.09 -5.30 -0.10
N ILE A 59 0.32 -4.07 0.15
CA ILE A 59 1.68 -3.60 -0.14
C ILE A 59 2.70 -4.40 0.67
N ARG A 60 2.41 -4.62 1.95
CA ARG A 60 3.28 -5.38 2.84
C ARG A 60 3.45 -6.83 2.37
N LEU A 61 2.37 -7.46 1.93
CA LEU A 61 2.43 -8.82 1.37
C LEU A 61 3.31 -8.87 0.13
N ALA A 62 3.22 -7.86 -0.73
CA ALA A 62 4.03 -7.80 -1.95
C ALA A 62 5.51 -7.66 -1.65
N LEU A 63 5.86 -6.87 -0.63
CA LEU A 63 7.25 -6.55 -0.32
C LEU A 63 7.90 -7.57 0.62
N VAL A 64 7.17 -8.08 1.59
CA VAL A 64 7.72 -8.90 2.67
C VAL A 64 7.18 -10.33 2.66
N GLY A 65 6.04 -10.56 2.01
CA GLY A 65 5.39 -11.88 2.00
C GLY A 65 4.61 -12.19 3.26
N ARG A 66 4.37 -11.18 4.11
CA ARG A 66 3.64 -11.34 5.37
C ARG A 66 2.63 -10.23 5.55
N ALA A 67 1.49 -10.54 6.18
CA ALA A 67 0.46 -9.55 6.48
C ALA A 67 0.88 -8.61 7.62
N GLN A 68 1.80 -9.05 8.46
CA GLN A 68 2.33 -8.26 9.57
C GLN A 68 3.84 -8.15 9.46
N SER A 69 4.36 -6.95 9.74
CA SER A 69 5.78 -6.67 9.68
C SER A 69 6.07 -5.38 10.44
N PRO A 70 7.36 -5.09 10.74
CA PRO A 70 7.75 -3.76 11.17
C PRO A 70 7.37 -2.72 10.11
N ASP A 71 7.68 -1.46 10.36
CA ASP A 71 7.38 -0.34 9.48
C ASP A 71 7.79 -0.62 8.02
N VAL A 72 6.80 -0.67 7.14
CA VAL A 72 7.02 -0.95 5.71
C VAL A 72 7.89 0.13 5.07
N TRP A 73 7.69 1.41 5.44
CA TRP A 73 8.52 2.48 4.92
C TRP A 73 10.00 2.26 5.23
N ALA A 74 10.32 1.90 6.48
CA ALA A 74 11.69 1.62 6.87
C ALA A 74 12.27 0.42 6.11
N ILE A 75 11.47 -0.62 5.91
CA ILE A 75 11.87 -1.80 5.15
C ILE A 75 12.23 -1.42 3.72
N GLN A 76 11.41 -0.56 3.09
CA GLN A 76 11.67 -0.08 1.73
C GLN A 76 12.97 0.69 1.61
N GLN A 77 13.29 1.50 2.63
CA GLN A 77 14.54 2.27 2.63
C GLN A 77 15.77 1.36 2.64
N ILE A 78 15.68 0.26 3.37
CA ILE A 78 16.76 -0.74 3.43
C ILE A 78 16.82 -1.57 2.16
N MET A 79 15.66 -1.95 1.63
CA MET A 79 15.54 -2.82 0.46
C MET A 79 16.05 -2.17 -0.83
N GLY A 80 15.78 -0.88 -1.00
CA GLY A 80 16.14 -0.13 -2.20
C GLY A 80 15.03 -0.14 -3.25
N GLU A 81 15.02 0.92 -4.06
CA GLU A 81 13.97 1.17 -5.05
C GLU A 81 13.81 0.03 -6.05
N ASP A 82 14.90 -0.49 -6.59
CA ASP A 82 14.85 -1.51 -7.63
C ASP A 82 14.19 -2.80 -7.12
N MET A 83 14.53 -3.21 -5.90
CA MET A 83 13.95 -4.41 -5.31
C MET A 83 12.48 -4.20 -4.96
N VAL A 84 12.12 -3.01 -4.46
CA VAL A 84 10.72 -2.67 -4.17
C VAL A 84 9.88 -2.82 -5.43
N LYS A 85 10.32 -2.20 -6.51
CA LYS A 85 9.60 -2.26 -7.79
C LYS A 85 9.52 -3.69 -8.34
N ALA A 86 10.61 -4.45 -8.25
CA ALA A 86 10.64 -5.83 -8.71
C ALA A 86 9.64 -6.70 -7.96
N ARG A 87 9.57 -6.58 -6.65
CA ARG A 87 8.65 -7.37 -5.83
C ARG A 87 7.18 -7.00 -6.08
N ILE A 88 6.90 -5.71 -6.27
CA ILE A 88 5.54 -5.26 -6.57
C ILE A 88 5.10 -5.79 -7.94
N ASN A 89 5.96 -5.67 -8.95
CA ASN A 89 5.68 -6.19 -10.28
C ASN A 89 5.44 -7.70 -10.27
N ARG A 90 6.22 -8.42 -9.49
CA ARG A 90 6.05 -9.87 -9.34
C ARG A 90 4.68 -10.21 -8.78
N MET A 91 4.25 -9.51 -7.75
CA MET A 91 2.92 -9.73 -7.16
C MET A 91 1.80 -9.41 -8.15
N ILE A 92 1.95 -8.33 -8.93
CA ILE A 92 0.99 -7.97 -9.97
C ILE A 92 0.86 -9.11 -10.98
N GLU A 93 1.97 -9.66 -11.43
CA GLU A 93 1.97 -10.77 -12.38
C GLU A 93 1.32 -12.04 -11.81
N GLU A 94 1.59 -12.33 -10.54
CA GLU A 94 1.00 -13.50 -9.88
C GLU A 94 -0.51 -13.36 -9.68
N GLU A 95 -1.03 -12.14 -9.53
CA GLU A 95 -2.44 -11.87 -9.27
C GLU A 95 -3.27 -11.68 -10.57
N LYS A 96 -2.61 -11.55 -11.70
CA LYS A 96 -3.31 -11.50 -12.98
C LYS A 96 -3.91 -12.89 -13.30
#